data_f7f4fefa0bf3d9eaf55d9dc9046a8c60
#
_entry.id   f7f4fefa0bf3d9eaf55d9dc9046a8c60
#
_cell.length_a   1.000
_cell.length_b   1.000
_cell.length_c   1.000
_cell.angle_alpha   90.00
_cell.angle_beta   90.00
_cell.angle_gamma   90.00
#
_symmetry.space_group_name_H-M   'P 1'
#
loop_
_entity.id
_entity.type
_entity.pdbx_description
1 polymer ?
#
loop_
_entity_poly.entity_id
_entity_poly.type
_entity_poly.pdbx_seq_one_letter_code
_entity_poly.pdbx_strand_id
1 'polypeptide(L)'
;MSDLKVSERWYSGRLHHDITVVRWGTFGTPVLVLPSAGGDAEEVERNGLVDACGQLLAEGRVKLYSADSVAGQAMMMKTGPVEYRMWLLNQFHECVRWEVVPAIHADLGNHAIDVISTGASIGAFNALAVLCRYPDVFSAAIGMSGTYRIERFYDEAWSQDLYFAAPLQFLPGLEGPQLDRLRQRRIILASGEGEWEDIGSSWQMADALGAKGIPNRVDNWGPQWAHQWHTWRAMLPQYLDELT
;
A
#
# COMPACT_ATOMS: atom_id res chain seq x y z
N MET A 1 -23.46 11.90 3.19
CA MET A 1 -22.34 10.94 3.06
C MET A 1 -21.71 10.53 4.41
N SER A 2 -22.11 11.12 5.55
CA SER A 2 -21.54 10.80 6.87
C SER A 2 -21.88 9.40 7.43
N ASP A 3 -22.89 8.73 6.91
CA ASP A 3 -23.36 7.43 7.46
C ASP A 3 -22.58 6.21 6.97
N LEU A 4 -21.56 6.43 6.13
CA LEU A 4 -20.80 5.36 5.48
C LEU A 4 -19.36 5.25 6.00
N LYS A 5 -18.95 6.16 6.90
CA LYS A 5 -17.63 6.14 7.53
C LYS A 5 -17.70 5.47 8.90
N VAL A 6 -16.82 4.51 9.15
CA VAL A 6 -16.63 3.90 10.47
C VAL A 6 -15.14 3.87 10.79
N SER A 7 -14.78 4.23 12.02
CA SER A 7 -13.42 4.16 12.54
C SER A 7 -13.37 3.17 13.69
N GLU A 8 -12.40 2.27 13.64
CA GLU A 8 -12.12 1.30 14.69
C GLU A 8 -10.67 1.46 15.16
N ARG A 9 -10.43 1.29 16.45
CA ARG A 9 -9.10 1.40 17.04
C ARG A 9 -8.87 0.26 18.03
N TRP A 10 -7.68 -0.35 17.95
CA TRP A 10 -7.26 -1.39 18.91
C TRP A 10 -5.77 -1.33 19.16
N TYR A 11 -5.34 -1.94 20.26
CA TYR A 11 -3.92 -2.12 20.55
C TYR A 11 -3.36 -3.29 19.75
N SER A 12 -2.38 -3.03 18.90
CA SER A 12 -1.66 -4.08 18.18
C SER A 12 -0.50 -4.61 19.03
N GLY A 13 -0.58 -5.89 19.35
CA GLY A 13 0.52 -6.57 20.07
C GLY A 13 1.80 -6.70 19.23
N ARG A 14 1.69 -6.58 17.89
CA ARG A 14 2.85 -6.58 16.97
C ARG A 14 3.57 -5.25 16.95
N LEU A 15 2.81 -4.17 16.88
CA LEU A 15 3.37 -2.82 16.80
C LEU A 15 3.75 -2.25 18.17
N HIS A 16 3.27 -2.87 19.26
CA HIS A 16 3.29 -2.31 20.62
C HIS A 16 2.69 -0.90 20.66
N HIS A 17 1.66 -0.69 19.84
CA HIS A 17 1.03 0.61 19.62
C HIS A 17 -0.45 0.45 19.25
N ASP A 18 -1.25 1.47 19.52
CA ASP A 18 -2.61 1.51 18.99
C ASP A 18 -2.57 1.72 17.47
N ILE A 19 -3.48 1.05 16.77
CA ILE A 19 -3.71 1.26 15.34
C ILE A 19 -5.18 1.62 15.12
N THR A 20 -5.40 2.61 14.26
CA THR A 20 -6.72 2.99 13.78
C THR A 20 -6.90 2.47 12.36
N VAL A 21 -8.06 1.90 12.08
CA VAL A 21 -8.53 1.56 10.74
C VAL A 21 -9.82 2.30 10.47
N VAL A 22 -9.88 3.00 9.36
CA VAL A 22 -11.08 3.71 8.91
C VAL A 22 -11.57 3.07 7.62
N ARG A 23 -12.89 2.97 7.49
CA ARG A 23 -13.55 2.44 6.28
C ARG A 23 -14.59 3.42 5.75
N TRP A 24 -14.76 3.42 4.41
CA TRP A 24 -15.77 4.20 3.68
C TRP A 24 -16.49 3.30 2.69
N GLY A 25 -17.82 3.46 2.61
CA GLY A 25 -18.69 2.63 1.77
C GLY A 25 -19.32 1.46 2.53
N THR A 26 -20.28 0.78 1.88
CA THR A 26 -21.09 -0.29 2.50
C THR A 26 -20.68 -1.68 2.02
N PHE A 27 -20.41 -1.84 0.74
CA PHE A 27 -20.05 -3.10 0.09
C PHE A 27 -19.16 -2.84 -1.13
N GLY A 28 -18.68 -3.89 -1.77
CA GLY A 28 -17.82 -3.84 -2.93
C GLY A 28 -16.47 -4.52 -2.69
N THR A 29 -15.61 -4.48 -3.70
CA THR A 29 -14.25 -5.02 -3.61
C THR A 29 -13.48 -4.25 -2.53
N PRO A 30 -12.88 -4.93 -1.53
CA PRO A 30 -12.10 -4.26 -0.50
C PRO A 30 -10.80 -3.68 -1.06
N VAL A 31 -10.58 -2.40 -0.81
CA VAL A 31 -9.38 -1.67 -1.21
C VAL A 31 -8.71 -1.09 0.03
N LEU A 32 -7.54 -1.60 0.39
CA LEU A 32 -6.73 -1.05 1.47
C LEU A 32 -5.80 0.03 0.93
N VAL A 33 -6.09 1.28 1.29
CA VAL A 33 -5.27 2.44 0.96
C VAL A 33 -4.27 2.68 2.07
N LEU A 34 -3.00 2.44 1.80
CA LEU A 34 -1.92 2.68 2.76
C LEU A 34 -1.47 4.13 2.64
N PRO A 35 -1.42 4.89 3.76
CA PRO A 35 -1.09 6.30 3.77
C PRO A 35 0.32 6.60 3.25
N SER A 36 0.56 7.85 2.89
CA SER A 36 1.89 8.36 2.58
C SER A 36 2.80 8.34 3.82
N ALA A 37 4.05 8.78 3.69
CA ALA A 37 5.11 8.54 4.68
C ALA A 37 4.78 8.90 6.14
N GLY A 38 4.01 9.93 6.41
CA GLY A 38 3.68 10.36 7.77
C GLY A 38 2.20 10.27 8.09
N GLY A 39 1.41 9.64 7.21
CA GLY A 39 -0.04 9.65 7.27
C GLY A 39 -0.64 8.78 8.38
N ASP A 40 -1.82 9.16 8.80
CA ASP A 40 -2.73 8.35 9.60
C ASP A 40 -3.86 7.79 8.74
N ALA A 41 -4.74 6.98 9.33
CA ALA A 41 -5.84 6.34 8.62
C ALA A 41 -6.82 7.31 7.95
N GLU A 42 -6.88 8.58 8.34
CA GLU A 42 -7.76 9.60 7.77
C GLU A 42 -7.06 10.52 6.75
N GLU A 43 -5.77 10.37 6.53
CA GLU A 43 -5.00 11.19 5.57
C GLU A 43 -5.66 11.21 4.20
N VAL A 44 -6.10 10.04 3.72
CA VAL A 44 -6.69 9.87 2.38
C VAL A 44 -8.02 10.61 2.21
N GLU A 45 -8.82 10.71 3.29
CA GLU A 45 -10.06 11.51 3.29
C GLU A 45 -9.75 13.00 3.34
N ARG A 46 -8.88 13.43 4.26
CA ARG A 46 -8.50 14.85 4.39
C ARG A 46 -7.92 15.43 3.10
N ASN A 47 -7.31 14.59 2.28
CA ASN A 47 -6.73 14.99 0.99
C ASN A 47 -7.65 14.68 -0.21
N GLY A 48 -8.92 14.36 0.02
CA GLY A 48 -9.94 14.22 -1.01
C GLY A 48 -9.82 12.96 -1.89
N LEU A 49 -9.04 11.96 -1.48
CA LEU A 49 -8.89 10.71 -2.24
C LEU A 49 -10.16 9.85 -2.14
N VAL A 50 -10.81 9.86 -0.98
CA VAL A 50 -12.11 9.18 -0.78
C VAL A 50 -13.18 9.81 -1.67
N ASP A 51 -13.25 11.15 -1.72
CA ASP A 51 -14.19 11.87 -2.57
C ASP A 51 -13.93 11.59 -4.06
N ALA A 52 -12.67 11.49 -4.47
CA ALA A 52 -12.31 11.15 -5.83
C ALA A 52 -12.83 9.75 -6.26
N CYS A 53 -12.92 8.81 -5.31
CA CYS A 53 -13.50 7.48 -5.52
C CYS A 53 -15.02 7.43 -5.27
N GLY A 54 -15.67 8.60 -5.06
CA GLY A 54 -17.07 8.70 -4.62
C GLY A 54 -18.07 8.00 -5.54
N GLN A 55 -17.86 8.00 -6.85
CA GLN A 55 -18.71 7.28 -7.79
C GLN A 55 -18.63 5.76 -7.57
N LEU A 56 -17.42 5.21 -7.50
CA LEU A 56 -17.21 3.77 -7.29
C LEU A 56 -17.75 3.29 -5.94
N LEU A 57 -17.65 4.15 -4.90
CA LEU A 57 -18.25 3.90 -3.59
C LEU A 57 -19.78 3.91 -3.65
N ALA A 58 -20.38 4.88 -4.36
CA ALA A 58 -21.84 4.99 -4.51
C ALA A 58 -22.43 3.84 -5.33
N GLU A 59 -21.71 3.35 -6.32
CA GLU A 59 -22.08 2.19 -7.14
C GLU A 59 -21.84 0.85 -6.40
N GLY A 60 -21.17 0.85 -5.24
CA GLY A 60 -20.83 -0.36 -4.49
C GLY A 60 -19.80 -1.25 -5.19
N ARG A 61 -18.98 -0.69 -6.06
CA ARG A 61 -17.90 -1.40 -6.73
C ARG A 61 -16.72 -1.60 -5.81
N VAL A 62 -16.44 -0.62 -4.96
CA VAL A 62 -15.35 -0.67 -3.98
C VAL A 62 -15.85 -0.31 -2.58
N LYS A 63 -15.16 -0.84 -1.59
CA LYS A 63 -15.21 -0.39 -0.19
C LYS A 63 -13.80 -0.05 0.23
N LEU A 64 -13.56 1.22 0.62
CA LEU A 64 -12.24 1.69 0.97
C LEU A 64 -11.95 1.46 2.45
N TYR A 65 -10.71 1.11 2.73
CA TYR A 65 -10.13 0.99 4.08
C TYR A 65 -8.80 1.71 4.11
N SER A 66 -8.45 2.31 5.23
CA SER A 66 -7.11 2.85 5.46
C SER A 66 -6.69 2.61 6.90
N ALA A 67 -5.40 2.41 7.14
CA ALA A 67 -4.84 2.14 8.45
C ALA A 67 -3.72 3.12 8.79
N ASP A 68 -3.50 3.43 10.07
CA ASP A 68 -2.39 4.29 10.50
C ASP A 68 -1.05 3.77 9.99
N SER A 69 -0.24 4.65 9.38
CA SER A 69 1.12 4.32 8.92
C SER A 69 2.14 4.48 10.05
N VAL A 70 2.02 3.66 11.10
CA VAL A 70 2.88 3.74 12.30
C VAL A 70 4.37 3.67 11.93
N ALA A 71 4.73 2.77 11.04
CA ALA A 71 6.12 2.64 10.57
C ALA A 71 6.56 3.84 9.73
N GLY A 72 5.69 4.38 8.88
CA GLY A 72 5.97 5.58 8.10
C GLY A 72 6.16 6.81 8.98
N GLN A 73 5.34 6.97 10.00
CA GLN A 73 5.48 8.04 10.98
C GLN A 73 6.82 7.95 11.74
N ALA A 74 7.18 6.76 12.24
CA ALA A 74 8.44 6.54 12.93
C ALA A 74 9.65 6.79 12.02
N MET A 75 9.57 6.38 10.76
CA MET A 75 10.59 6.61 9.75
C MET A 75 10.81 8.11 9.51
N MET A 76 9.74 8.87 9.29
CA MET A 76 9.82 10.30 9.00
C MET A 76 10.28 11.13 10.20
N MET A 77 9.82 10.80 11.39
CA MET A 77 10.20 11.47 12.64
C MET A 77 11.53 10.96 13.21
N LYS A 78 12.15 9.97 12.58
CA LYS A 78 13.36 9.27 13.08
C LYS A 78 13.21 8.81 14.54
N THR A 79 12.02 8.33 14.90
CA THR A 79 11.72 7.87 16.26
C THR A 79 12.48 6.60 16.60
N GLY A 80 13.34 6.66 17.60
CA GLY A 80 14.15 5.54 18.04
C GLY A 80 15.36 5.22 17.14
N PRO A 81 16.15 4.20 17.50
CA PRO A 81 17.27 3.70 16.72
C PRO A 81 16.84 3.22 15.33
N VAL A 82 17.78 3.16 14.38
CA VAL A 82 17.49 2.71 13.01
C VAL A 82 17.00 1.25 12.99
N GLU A 83 17.54 0.39 13.84
CA GLU A 83 17.15 -1.02 13.98
C GLU A 83 15.69 -1.15 14.43
N TYR A 84 15.26 -0.31 15.37
CA TYR A 84 13.86 -0.26 15.82
C TYR A 84 12.92 0.17 14.69
N ARG A 85 13.30 1.15 13.89
CA ARG A 85 12.49 1.62 12.75
C ARG A 85 12.37 0.56 11.66
N MET A 86 13.45 -0.21 11.39
CA MET A 86 13.42 -1.35 10.46
C MET A 86 12.53 -2.48 10.97
N TRP A 87 12.66 -2.82 12.25
CA TRP A 87 11.79 -3.78 12.92
C TRP A 87 10.32 -3.34 12.84
N LEU A 88 10.03 -2.09 13.15
CA LEU A 88 8.66 -1.56 13.13
C LEU A 88 8.04 -1.62 11.74
N LEU A 89 8.82 -1.37 10.67
CA LEU A 89 8.36 -1.53 9.30
C LEU A 89 7.96 -2.99 8.99
N ASN A 90 8.79 -3.94 9.39
CA ASN A 90 8.49 -5.35 9.23
C ASN A 90 7.23 -5.75 10.02
N GLN A 91 7.11 -5.32 11.28
CA GLN A 91 5.93 -5.56 12.11
C GLN A 91 4.67 -4.87 11.57
N PHE A 92 4.80 -3.73 10.90
CA PHE A 92 3.67 -3.07 10.26
C PHE A 92 3.08 -3.93 9.12
N HIS A 93 3.91 -4.53 8.28
CA HIS A 93 3.41 -5.45 7.25
C HIS A 93 2.78 -6.71 7.85
N GLU A 94 3.34 -7.24 8.95
CA GLU A 94 2.73 -8.34 9.71
C GLU A 94 1.37 -7.93 10.32
N CYS A 95 1.27 -6.72 10.88
CA CYS A 95 0.02 -6.17 11.39
C CYS A 95 -1.03 -6.04 10.29
N VAL A 96 -0.65 -5.54 9.12
CA VAL A 96 -1.55 -5.48 7.96
C VAL A 96 -2.09 -6.86 7.62
N ARG A 97 -1.23 -7.88 7.55
CA ARG A 97 -1.64 -9.25 7.19
C ARG A 97 -2.51 -9.91 8.26
N TRP A 98 -2.12 -9.77 9.54
CA TRP A 98 -2.69 -10.59 10.61
C TRP A 98 -3.71 -9.88 11.50
N GLU A 99 -3.87 -8.56 11.33
CA GLU A 99 -4.83 -7.77 12.10
C GLU A 99 -5.76 -6.96 11.17
N VAL A 100 -5.22 -6.15 10.24
CA VAL A 100 -6.02 -5.29 9.37
C VAL A 100 -6.82 -6.11 8.35
N VAL A 101 -6.21 -7.06 7.63
CA VAL A 101 -6.91 -7.91 6.65
C VAL A 101 -8.01 -8.74 7.33
N PRO A 102 -7.79 -9.41 8.48
CA PRO A 102 -8.86 -10.06 9.23
C PRO A 102 -10.00 -9.13 9.64
N ALA A 103 -9.71 -7.87 10.03
CA ALA A 103 -10.74 -6.88 10.35
C ALA A 103 -11.57 -6.52 9.09
N ILE A 104 -10.93 -6.36 7.93
CA ILE A 104 -11.61 -6.16 6.63
C ILE A 104 -12.52 -7.36 6.31
N HIS A 105 -12.03 -8.57 6.47
CA HIS A 105 -12.80 -9.80 6.22
C HIS A 105 -14.00 -9.93 7.16
N ALA A 106 -13.82 -9.59 8.44
CA ALA A 106 -14.90 -9.62 9.44
C ALA A 106 -15.98 -8.58 9.11
N ASP A 107 -15.57 -7.38 8.70
CA ASP A 107 -16.49 -6.31 8.28
C ASP A 107 -17.34 -6.68 7.05
N LEU A 108 -16.74 -7.43 6.11
CA LEU A 108 -17.43 -7.90 4.91
C LEU A 108 -18.20 -9.21 5.11
N GLY A 109 -18.00 -9.88 6.24
CA GLY A 109 -18.55 -11.23 6.47
C GLY A 109 -18.03 -12.27 5.47
N ASN A 110 -16.87 -12.04 4.85
CA ASN A 110 -16.30 -12.90 3.81
C ASN A 110 -14.79 -13.05 3.97
N HIS A 111 -14.35 -14.19 4.47
CA HIS A 111 -12.94 -14.51 4.71
C HIS A 111 -12.17 -14.98 3.46
N ALA A 112 -12.86 -15.18 2.33
CA ALA A 112 -12.26 -15.66 1.08
C ALA A 112 -12.06 -14.53 0.05
N ILE A 113 -12.49 -13.30 0.35
CA ILE A 113 -12.34 -12.18 -0.58
C ILE A 113 -10.90 -11.64 -0.54
N ASP A 114 -10.26 -11.56 -1.70
CA ASP A 114 -8.96 -10.93 -1.82
C ASP A 114 -9.09 -9.41 -1.75
N VAL A 115 -8.07 -8.75 -1.18
CA VAL A 115 -7.99 -7.29 -1.01
C VAL A 115 -7.12 -6.69 -2.11
N ILE A 116 -7.49 -5.52 -2.64
CA ILE A 116 -6.60 -4.67 -3.45
C ILE A 116 -5.82 -3.78 -2.50
N SER A 117 -4.49 -3.81 -2.57
CA SER A 117 -3.65 -2.85 -1.85
C SER A 117 -3.29 -1.66 -2.73
N THR A 118 -3.30 -0.45 -2.18
CA THR A 118 -2.91 0.76 -2.91
C THR A 118 -2.31 1.80 -1.98
N GLY A 119 -1.64 2.77 -2.56
CA GLY A 119 -1.11 3.92 -1.84
C GLY A 119 -0.25 4.80 -2.73
N ALA A 120 0.17 5.94 -2.18
CA ALA A 120 1.03 6.89 -2.86
C ALA A 120 2.37 7.05 -2.13
N SER A 121 3.46 7.33 -2.86
CA SER A 121 4.78 7.56 -2.26
C SER A 121 5.25 6.35 -1.44
N ILE A 122 5.49 6.50 -0.15
CA ILE A 122 5.78 5.38 0.79
C ILE A 122 4.56 4.44 0.93
N GLY A 123 3.34 4.96 0.80
CA GLY A 123 2.14 4.11 0.76
C GLY A 123 2.16 3.14 -0.43
N ALA A 124 2.66 3.56 -1.59
CA ALA A 124 2.85 2.69 -2.75
C ALA A 124 3.87 1.57 -2.48
N PHE A 125 4.97 1.91 -1.81
CA PHE A 125 5.94 0.92 -1.35
C PHE A 125 5.27 -0.10 -0.42
N ASN A 126 4.56 0.34 0.61
CA ASN A 126 3.88 -0.55 1.55
C ASN A 126 2.84 -1.43 0.85
N ALA A 127 2.04 -0.87 -0.09
CA ALA A 127 1.04 -1.61 -0.84
C ALA A 127 1.65 -2.75 -1.67
N LEU A 128 2.76 -2.47 -2.34
CA LEU A 128 3.49 -3.49 -3.09
C LEU A 128 4.17 -4.50 -2.18
N ALA A 129 4.75 -4.06 -1.06
CA ALA A 129 5.42 -4.94 -0.12
C ALA A 129 4.46 -5.97 0.49
N VAL A 130 3.25 -5.55 0.90
CA VAL A 130 2.26 -6.47 1.47
C VAL A 130 1.72 -7.45 0.42
N LEU A 131 1.51 -7.02 -0.83
CA LEU A 131 1.15 -7.94 -1.92
C LEU A 131 2.26 -8.97 -2.16
N CYS A 132 3.51 -8.54 -2.28
CA CYS A 132 4.63 -9.45 -2.55
C CYS A 132 4.87 -10.45 -1.43
N ARG A 133 4.63 -10.04 -0.18
CA ARG A 133 4.77 -10.92 1.00
C ARG A 133 3.57 -11.86 1.19
N TYR A 134 2.37 -11.39 0.90
CA TYR A 134 1.11 -12.07 1.23
C TYR A 134 0.17 -12.17 0.02
N PRO A 135 0.64 -12.76 -1.10
CA PRO A 135 -0.18 -12.90 -2.31
C PRO A 135 -1.37 -13.86 -2.12
N ASP A 136 -1.51 -14.46 -0.94
CA ASP A 136 -2.63 -15.30 -0.55
C ASP A 136 -3.88 -14.52 -0.13
N VAL A 137 -3.74 -13.22 0.17
CA VAL A 137 -4.85 -12.35 0.59
C VAL A 137 -4.96 -11.06 -0.21
N PHE A 138 -3.96 -10.74 -1.03
CA PHE A 138 -4.01 -9.59 -1.93
C PHE A 138 -4.09 -10.03 -3.38
N SER A 139 -5.05 -9.48 -4.15
CA SER A 139 -5.25 -9.78 -5.58
C SER A 139 -4.48 -8.85 -6.50
N ALA A 140 -4.32 -7.59 -6.09
CA ALA A 140 -3.65 -6.57 -6.87
C ALA A 140 -2.96 -5.52 -5.99
N ALA A 141 -1.96 -4.83 -6.55
CA ALA A 141 -1.37 -3.64 -5.98
C ALA A 141 -1.37 -2.48 -7.00
N ILE A 142 -1.77 -1.29 -6.55
CA ILE A 142 -1.68 -0.04 -7.31
C ILE A 142 -0.73 0.87 -6.56
N GLY A 143 0.47 1.05 -7.06
CA GLY A 143 1.46 1.98 -6.51
C GLY A 143 1.48 3.29 -7.30
N MET A 144 1.15 4.40 -6.65
CA MET A 144 1.15 5.73 -7.26
C MET A 144 2.37 6.52 -6.80
N SER A 145 3.18 7.01 -7.74
CA SER A 145 4.40 7.79 -7.44
C SER A 145 5.30 7.11 -6.41
N GLY A 146 5.56 5.81 -6.59
CA GLY A 146 6.12 4.95 -5.56
C GLY A 146 7.59 5.23 -5.25
N THR A 147 7.92 5.26 -3.97
CA THR A 147 9.30 5.31 -3.47
C THR A 147 9.72 3.90 -3.05
N TYR A 148 10.28 3.11 -3.98
CA TYR A 148 10.57 1.69 -3.73
C TYR A 148 11.97 1.44 -3.16
N ARG A 149 12.90 2.39 -3.28
CA ARG A 149 14.21 2.37 -2.64
C ARG A 149 14.13 3.06 -1.28
N ILE A 150 13.93 2.29 -0.24
CA ILE A 150 13.69 2.81 1.11
C ILE A 150 14.93 2.83 2.01
N GLU A 151 16.02 2.21 1.58
CA GLU A 151 17.28 2.10 2.35
C GLU A 151 17.80 3.46 2.81
N ARG A 152 17.64 4.49 1.97
CA ARG A 152 18.01 5.88 2.27
C ARG A 152 17.36 6.46 3.53
N PHE A 153 16.18 5.94 3.92
CA PHE A 153 15.50 6.39 5.13
C PHE A 153 16.01 5.68 6.40
N TYR A 154 16.87 4.68 6.20
CA TYR A 154 17.46 3.86 7.27
C TYR A 154 18.98 3.98 7.28
N ASP A 155 19.50 5.12 6.82
CA ASP A 155 20.94 5.44 6.81
C ASP A 155 21.78 4.38 6.07
N GLU A 156 21.22 3.78 5.00
CA GLU A 156 21.76 2.65 4.22
C GLU A 156 22.09 1.41 5.09
N ALA A 157 21.54 1.34 6.30
CA ALA A 157 21.72 0.20 7.17
C ALA A 157 20.95 -1.02 6.64
N TRP A 158 21.46 -2.20 6.96
CA TRP A 158 20.83 -3.48 6.64
C TRP A 158 20.39 -4.21 7.89
N SER A 159 19.24 -4.87 7.83
CA SER A 159 18.78 -5.84 8.83
C SER A 159 17.93 -6.91 8.17
N GLN A 160 17.73 -8.03 8.87
CA GLN A 160 16.81 -9.05 8.41
C GLN A 160 15.36 -8.55 8.35
N ASP A 161 14.97 -7.66 9.26
CA ASP A 161 13.65 -7.02 9.24
C ASP A 161 13.46 -6.16 7.97
N LEU A 162 14.45 -5.34 7.61
CA LEU A 162 14.40 -4.55 6.41
C LEU A 162 14.40 -5.42 5.14
N TYR A 163 15.20 -6.48 5.13
CA TYR A 163 15.21 -7.46 4.03
C TYR A 163 13.80 -8.01 3.76
N PHE A 164 13.11 -8.49 4.78
CA PHE A 164 11.75 -9.02 4.60
C PHE A 164 10.70 -7.97 4.31
N ALA A 165 10.93 -6.72 4.70
CA ALA A 165 10.00 -5.63 4.41
C ALA A 165 10.16 -5.02 3.01
N ALA A 166 11.36 -5.12 2.40
CA ALA A 166 11.70 -4.43 1.15
C ALA A 166 11.67 -5.38 -0.07
N PRO A 167 10.68 -5.26 -0.98
CA PRO A 167 10.55 -6.13 -2.15
C PRO A 167 11.82 -6.20 -3.00
N LEU A 168 12.49 -5.07 -3.24
CA LEU A 168 13.74 -5.05 -4.01
C LEU A 168 14.85 -5.93 -3.41
N GLN A 169 14.81 -6.18 -2.09
CA GLN A 169 15.79 -7.02 -1.41
C GLN A 169 15.40 -8.50 -1.45
N PHE A 170 14.14 -8.87 -1.17
CA PHE A 170 13.77 -10.28 -1.06
C PHE A 170 13.30 -10.92 -2.36
N LEU A 171 12.75 -10.16 -3.33
CA LEU A 171 12.27 -10.72 -4.60
C LEU A 171 13.32 -11.52 -5.37
N PRO A 172 14.60 -11.10 -5.45
CA PRO A 172 15.60 -11.89 -6.15
C PRO A 172 15.73 -13.33 -5.63
N GLY A 173 15.57 -13.53 -4.31
CA GLY A 173 15.63 -14.84 -3.66
C GLY A 173 14.27 -15.56 -3.55
N LEU A 174 13.17 -14.94 -3.99
CA LEU A 174 11.83 -15.51 -3.83
C LEU A 174 11.63 -16.70 -4.79
N GLU A 175 11.15 -17.83 -4.25
CA GLU A 175 10.90 -19.07 -4.99
C GLU A 175 9.65 -19.80 -4.46
N GLY A 176 9.26 -20.90 -5.16
CA GLY A 176 8.22 -21.81 -4.71
C GLY A 176 6.80 -21.26 -4.76
N PRO A 177 5.88 -21.82 -3.95
CA PRO A 177 4.44 -21.55 -4.06
C PRO A 177 4.05 -20.08 -3.86
N GLN A 178 4.82 -19.32 -3.09
CA GLN A 178 4.58 -17.88 -2.90
C GLN A 178 4.83 -17.11 -4.21
N LEU A 179 5.94 -17.39 -4.91
CA LEU A 179 6.23 -16.80 -6.21
C LEU A 179 5.18 -17.22 -7.26
N ASP A 180 4.77 -18.49 -7.28
CA ASP A 180 3.76 -18.98 -8.23
C ASP A 180 2.41 -18.28 -8.03
N ARG A 181 2.04 -18.00 -6.78
CA ARG A 181 0.84 -17.24 -6.46
C ARG A 181 0.99 -15.76 -6.85
N LEU A 182 2.16 -15.15 -6.60
CA LEU A 182 2.44 -13.77 -6.96
C LEU A 182 2.39 -13.55 -8.48
N ARG A 183 2.79 -14.52 -9.28
CA ARG A 183 2.65 -14.51 -10.75
C ARG A 183 1.21 -14.45 -11.25
N GLN A 184 0.24 -14.69 -10.39
CA GLN A 184 -1.20 -14.60 -10.70
C GLN A 184 -1.80 -13.25 -10.26
N ARG A 185 -1.01 -12.36 -9.70
CA ARG A 185 -1.46 -11.06 -9.16
C ARG A 185 -1.25 -9.94 -10.18
N ARG A 186 -1.99 -8.85 -10.03
CA ARG A 186 -1.88 -7.68 -10.91
C ARG A 186 -1.13 -6.56 -10.18
N ILE A 187 -0.15 -5.98 -10.86
CA ILE A 187 0.65 -4.89 -10.30
C ILE A 187 0.68 -3.74 -11.28
N ILE A 188 0.24 -2.57 -10.82
CA ILE A 188 0.26 -1.31 -11.56
C ILE A 188 1.17 -0.35 -10.81
N LEU A 189 2.16 0.19 -11.51
CA LEU A 189 3.12 1.16 -11.00
C LEU A 189 2.92 2.46 -11.78
N ALA A 190 2.12 3.39 -11.26
CA ALA A 190 1.83 4.65 -11.93
C ALA A 190 2.72 5.78 -11.39
N SER A 191 3.24 6.61 -12.27
CA SER A 191 4.04 7.78 -11.89
C SER A 191 3.91 8.89 -12.91
N GLY A 192 3.94 10.14 -12.46
CA GLY A 192 4.20 11.28 -13.32
C GLY A 192 5.67 11.46 -13.62
N GLU A 193 5.99 12.55 -14.28
CA GLU A 193 7.36 13.07 -14.50
C GLU A 193 7.48 14.53 -14.07
N GLY A 194 6.46 15.03 -13.34
CA GLY A 194 6.43 16.41 -12.85
C GLY A 194 7.30 16.59 -11.60
N GLU A 195 7.10 17.70 -10.92
CA GLU A 195 7.90 18.08 -9.75
C GLU A 195 7.87 16.99 -8.67
N TRP A 196 9.06 16.60 -8.16
CA TRP A 196 9.30 15.58 -7.12
C TRP A 196 8.95 14.14 -7.50
N GLU A 197 8.58 13.86 -8.76
CA GLU A 197 8.37 12.50 -9.24
C GLU A 197 9.71 11.82 -9.56
N ASP A 198 9.75 10.50 -9.34
CA ASP A 198 10.85 9.62 -9.72
C ASP A 198 10.29 8.35 -10.37
N ILE A 199 9.94 8.45 -11.65
CA ILE A 199 9.47 7.29 -12.43
C ILE A 199 10.54 6.20 -12.54
N GLY A 200 11.82 6.54 -12.41
CA GLY A 200 12.91 5.58 -12.39
C GLY A 200 12.79 4.56 -11.27
N SER A 201 12.25 4.96 -10.12
CA SER A 201 11.94 4.05 -9.01
C SER A 201 10.89 3.00 -9.41
N SER A 202 9.86 3.39 -10.17
CA SER A 202 8.85 2.46 -10.71
C SER A 202 9.43 1.49 -11.73
N TRP A 203 10.30 1.96 -12.64
CA TRP A 203 10.97 1.09 -13.60
C TRP A 203 11.90 0.09 -12.93
N GLN A 204 12.69 0.51 -11.94
CA GLN A 204 13.53 -0.42 -11.17
C GLN A 204 12.72 -1.51 -10.49
N MET A 205 11.57 -1.16 -9.95
CA MET A 205 10.67 -2.13 -9.31
C MET A 205 10.05 -3.08 -10.35
N ALA A 206 9.65 -2.55 -11.51
CA ALA A 206 9.12 -3.34 -12.61
C ALA A 206 10.13 -4.36 -13.14
N ASP A 207 11.41 -3.96 -13.26
CA ASP A 207 12.48 -4.86 -13.67
C ASP A 207 12.68 -6.00 -12.67
N ALA A 208 12.66 -5.71 -11.37
CA ALA A 208 12.78 -6.73 -10.33
C ALA A 208 11.61 -7.74 -10.36
N LEU A 209 10.40 -7.26 -10.57
CA LEU A 209 9.19 -8.09 -10.72
C LEU A 209 9.28 -8.92 -12.00
N GLY A 210 9.64 -8.29 -13.13
CA GLY A 210 9.77 -8.93 -14.44
C GLY A 210 10.83 -10.03 -14.45
N ALA A 211 11.96 -9.83 -13.76
CA ALA A 211 13.03 -10.83 -13.61
C ALA A 211 12.53 -12.12 -12.92
N LYS A 212 11.43 -12.04 -12.14
CA LYS A 212 10.77 -13.18 -11.50
C LYS A 212 9.54 -13.68 -12.26
N GLY A 213 9.24 -13.10 -13.45
CA GLY A 213 8.06 -13.43 -14.24
C GLY A 213 6.75 -13.01 -13.61
N ILE A 214 6.77 -11.98 -12.76
CA ILE A 214 5.58 -11.43 -12.10
C ILE A 214 4.97 -10.37 -13.01
N PRO A 215 3.67 -10.51 -13.43
CA PRO A 215 3.02 -9.56 -14.29
C PRO A 215 2.93 -8.17 -13.65
N ASN A 216 3.42 -7.18 -14.36
CA ASN A 216 3.35 -5.80 -13.91
C ASN A 216 3.38 -4.84 -15.10
N ARG A 217 2.97 -3.59 -14.88
CA ARG A 217 3.14 -2.51 -15.86
C ARG A 217 3.53 -1.22 -15.16
N VAL A 218 4.25 -0.36 -15.89
CA VAL A 218 4.54 1.02 -15.49
C VAL A 218 3.72 1.94 -16.37
N ASP A 219 2.86 2.75 -15.77
CA ASP A 219 2.05 3.74 -16.45
C ASP A 219 2.66 5.14 -16.22
N ASN A 220 3.21 5.72 -17.30
CA ASN A 220 3.76 7.07 -17.28
C ASN A 220 2.65 8.09 -17.58
N TRP A 221 2.35 8.95 -16.61
CA TRP A 221 1.34 10.00 -16.72
C TRP A 221 1.86 11.30 -17.34
N GLY A 222 3.19 11.42 -17.47
CA GLY A 222 3.84 12.55 -18.13
C GLY A 222 4.17 13.74 -17.22
N PRO A 223 4.80 14.78 -17.78
CA PRO A 223 5.43 15.86 -17.02
C PRO A 223 4.48 16.83 -16.31
N GLN A 224 3.18 16.84 -16.68
CA GLN A 224 2.18 17.67 -16.01
C GLN A 224 1.71 17.11 -14.66
N TRP A 225 2.08 15.89 -14.32
CA TRP A 225 1.67 15.21 -13.13
C TRP A 225 2.84 15.16 -12.12
N ALA A 226 2.70 15.92 -11.03
CA ALA A 226 3.69 16.04 -9.98
C ALA A 226 3.39 15.12 -8.79
N HIS A 227 4.36 14.95 -7.89
CA HIS A 227 4.27 14.12 -6.68
C HIS A 227 3.36 14.75 -5.62
N GLN A 228 2.05 14.73 -5.85
CA GLN A 228 1.08 15.42 -5.00
C GLN A 228 -0.33 14.81 -5.08
N TRP A 229 -1.17 15.16 -4.14
CA TRP A 229 -2.54 14.64 -4.01
C TRP A 229 -3.43 14.87 -5.24
N HIS A 230 -3.23 15.97 -5.96
CA HIS A 230 -3.97 16.22 -7.22
C HIS A 230 -3.75 15.07 -8.21
N THR A 231 -2.51 14.63 -8.39
CA THR A 231 -2.13 13.52 -9.25
C THR A 231 -2.79 12.21 -8.79
N TRP A 232 -2.67 11.90 -7.52
CA TRP A 232 -3.18 10.63 -6.96
C TRP A 232 -4.69 10.55 -6.97
N ARG A 233 -5.41 11.67 -6.81
CA ARG A 233 -6.86 11.75 -6.99
C ARG A 233 -7.31 11.47 -8.42
N ALA A 234 -6.49 11.79 -9.41
CA ALA A 234 -6.77 11.44 -10.80
C ALA A 234 -6.46 9.97 -11.12
N MET A 235 -5.38 9.43 -10.52
CA MET A 235 -4.89 8.08 -10.78
C MET A 235 -5.80 6.99 -10.19
N LEU A 236 -6.07 7.06 -8.87
CA LEU A 236 -6.69 5.96 -8.15
C LEU A 236 -8.06 5.54 -8.70
N PRO A 237 -9.01 6.43 -8.95
CA PRO A 237 -10.33 6.04 -9.49
C PRO A 237 -10.23 5.31 -10.83
N GLN A 238 -9.32 5.75 -11.72
CA GLN A 238 -9.13 5.13 -13.02
C GLN A 238 -8.65 3.69 -12.91
N TYR A 239 -7.69 3.41 -12.02
CA TYR A 239 -7.18 2.05 -11.82
C TYR A 239 -8.17 1.15 -11.06
N LEU A 240 -8.92 1.70 -10.13
CA LEU A 240 -9.98 0.94 -9.46
C LEU A 240 -11.12 0.60 -10.43
N ASP A 241 -11.48 1.52 -11.35
CA ASP A 241 -12.48 1.27 -12.40
C ASP A 241 -12.03 0.13 -13.32
N GLU A 242 -10.74 0.02 -13.62
CA GLU A 242 -10.18 -1.09 -14.43
C GLU A 242 -10.20 -2.43 -13.70
N LEU A 243 -10.02 -2.42 -12.37
CA LEU A 243 -9.82 -3.64 -11.58
C LEU A 243 -11.10 -4.21 -10.97
N THR A 244 -12.18 -3.44 -10.89
CA THR A 244 -13.45 -3.78 -10.23
C THR A 244 -14.65 -3.63 -11.15
#